data_c4dad9f7e3991dbd0a84984cab5b1d36
#
_entry.id   c4dad9f7e3991dbd0a84984cab5b1d36
#
_cell.length_a   1.000
_cell.length_b   1.000
_cell.length_c   1.000
_cell.angle_alpha   90.00
_cell.angle_beta   90.00
_cell.angle_gamma   90.00
#
_symmetry.space_group_name_H-M   'P 1'
#
loop_
_entity.id
_entity.type
_entity.pdbx_description
1 polymer ?
#
loop_
_entity_poly.entity_id
_entity_poly.type
_entity_poly.pdbx_seq_one_letter_code
_entity_poly.pdbx_strand_id
1 'polypeptide(L)'
;SEMCIRDSTYLLRFIPLLRGGYALAIVVGWLTYNRASSLFVSYLTMLLATVYFASLAFFVLEHKVNPLVTDYGDALWWAFMDVTTVGSNIIAVTVTGRVLSVLLAALGMMMFPIFTVYITNLIQQSNKRKKQYYAEEEEEKEKAVGQETPAQSVQEAKT
;
A
#
# COMPACT_ATOMS: atom_id res chain seq x y z
N SER A 1 42.53 2.33 17.00
CA SER A 1 41.70 3.34 17.68
C SER A 1 40.94 4.25 16.72
N GLU A 2 41.46 4.56 15.56
CA GLU A 2 40.80 5.43 14.57
C GLU A 2 39.71 4.73 13.73
N MET A 3 39.76 3.42 13.58
CA MET A 3 38.75 2.63 12.87
C MET A 3 37.39 2.63 13.57
N CYS A 4 37.34 2.55 14.91
CA CYS A 4 36.11 2.58 15.67
C CYS A 4 35.35 3.92 15.62
N ILE A 5 36.09 5.03 15.51
CA ILE A 5 35.46 6.37 15.46
C ILE A 5 34.81 6.61 14.10
N ARG A 6 35.40 6.06 13.02
CA ARG A 6 34.87 6.18 11.67
C ARG A 6 33.57 5.38 11.47
N ASP A 7 33.48 4.20 12.08
CA ASP A 7 32.27 3.39 12.07
C ASP A 7 31.14 4.04 12.89
N SER A 8 31.47 4.64 14.04
CA SER A 8 30.49 5.36 14.86
C SER A 8 29.94 6.61 14.16
N THR A 9 30.73 7.29 13.34
CA THR A 9 30.29 8.45 12.57
C THR A 9 29.35 8.05 11.42
N TYR A 10 29.52 6.87 10.85
CA TYR A 10 28.57 6.32 9.88
C TYR A 10 27.24 5.96 10.55
N LEU A 11 27.23 5.40 11.75
CA LEU A 11 26.02 5.11 12.52
C LEU A 11 25.27 6.37 12.93
N LEU A 12 25.97 7.45 13.29
CA LEU A 12 25.34 8.75 13.59
C LEU A 12 24.65 9.37 12.36
N ARG A 13 25.10 9.08 11.17
CA ARG A 13 24.49 9.51 9.91
C ARG A 13 23.14 8.80 9.63
N PHE A 14 22.89 7.66 10.30
CA PHE A 14 21.62 6.93 10.25
C PHE A 14 20.55 7.48 11.20
N ILE A 15 20.90 8.31 12.17
CA ILE A 15 19.94 8.88 13.13
C ILE A 15 18.85 9.75 12.46
N PRO A 16 19.15 10.62 11.48
CA PRO A 16 18.11 11.36 10.75
C PRO A 16 17.16 10.45 9.97
N LEU A 17 17.66 9.31 9.55
CA LEU A 17 16.92 8.27 8.83
C LEU A 17 15.89 7.53 9.70
N LEU A 18 16.27 7.20 10.93
CA LEU A 18 15.34 6.66 11.93
C LEU A 18 14.24 7.66 12.26
N ARG A 19 14.56 8.95 12.27
CA ARG A 19 13.59 10.03 12.50
C ARG A 19 12.59 10.15 11.34
N GLY A 20 13.04 9.97 10.09
CA GLY A 20 12.17 9.89 8.90
C GLY A 20 11.24 8.68 8.92
N GLY A 21 11.75 7.51 9.33
CA GLY A 21 10.97 6.28 9.51
C GLY A 21 9.90 6.43 10.58
N TYR A 22 10.20 7.12 11.69
CA TYR A 22 9.24 7.40 12.74
C TYR A 22 8.12 8.35 12.29
N ALA A 23 8.45 9.38 11.51
CA ALA A 23 7.47 10.29 10.92
C ALA A 23 6.53 9.56 9.95
N LEU A 24 7.06 8.65 9.13
CA LEU A 24 6.25 7.77 8.27
C LEU A 24 5.32 6.87 9.09
N ALA A 25 5.79 6.28 10.18
CA ALA A 25 4.98 5.44 11.06
C ALA A 25 3.80 6.21 11.70
N ILE A 26 4.00 7.48 12.07
CA ILE A 26 2.94 8.35 12.61
C ILE A 26 1.89 8.67 11.54
N VAL A 27 2.32 9.04 10.33
CA VAL A 27 1.41 9.35 9.21
C VAL A 27 0.56 8.13 8.87
N VAL A 28 1.15 6.93 8.89
CA VAL A 28 0.46 5.67 8.65
C VAL A 28 -0.52 5.33 9.76
N GLY A 29 -0.13 5.51 11.03
CA GLY A 29 -1.03 5.33 12.16
C GLY A 29 -2.26 6.24 12.07
N TRP A 30 -2.09 7.47 11.59
CA TRP A 30 -3.19 8.42 11.37
C TRP A 30 -4.10 8.01 10.20
N LEU A 31 -3.52 7.46 9.11
CA LEU A 31 -4.27 6.99 7.95
C LEU A 31 -5.04 5.67 8.22
N THR A 32 -4.61 4.89 9.20
CA THR A 32 -5.13 3.55 9.53
C THR A 32 -6.43 3.59 10.36
N TYR A 33 -6.94 4.77 10.67
CA TYR A 33 -8.14 4.95 11.52
C TYR A 33 -9.42 4.32 10.92
N ASN A 34 -9.50 4.06 9.63
CA ASN A 34 -10.64 3.40 8.98
C ASN A 34 -10.39 1.90 8.76
N ARG A 35 -11.12 1.06 9.47
CA ARG A 35 -10.96 -0.41 9.52
C ARG A 35 -10.92 -1.15 8.18
N ALA A 36 -11.54 -0.64 7.14
CA ALA A 36 -11.55 -1.30 5.83
C ALA A 36 -10.30 -1.02 4.99
N SER A 37 -9.63 0.11 5.24
CA SER A 37 -8.40 0.50 4.53
C SER A 37 -7.13 0.05 5.27
N SER A 38 -7.24 -0.48 6.49
CA SER A 38 -6.11 -0.77 7.38
C SER A 38 -5.09 -1.73 6.75
N LEU A 39 -5.52 -2.81 6.12
CA LEU A 39 -4.62 -3.78 5.51
C LEU A 39 -3.89 -3.21 4.28
N PHE A 40 -4.59 -2.43 3.46
CA PHE A 40 -3.99 -1.81 2.28
C PHE A 40 -2.97 -0.75 2.66
N VAL A 41 -3.31 0.12 3.62
CA VAL A 41 -2.42 1.15 4.13
C VAL A 41 -1.20 0.53 4.81
N SER A 42 -1.38 -0.50 5.62
CA SER A 42 -0.27 -1.24 6.25
C SER A 42 0.68 -1.83 5.20
N TYR A 43 0.12 -2.42 4.15
CA TYR A 43 0.92 -2.99 3.06
C TYR A 43 1.67 -1.91 2.27
N LEU A 44 0.98 -0.81 1.92
CA LEU A 44 1.59 0.33 1.22
C LEU A 44 2.74 0.94 2.03
N THR A 45 2.58 1.00 3.35
CA THR A 45 3.63 1.50 4.24
C THR A 45 4.83 0.58 4.28
N MET A 46 4.60 -0.73 4.39
CA MET A 46 5.68 -1.70 4.35
C MET A 46 6.45 -1.62 3.04
N LEU A 47 5.75 -1.42 1.91
CA LEU A 47 6.37 -1.21 0.62
C LEU A 47 7.22 0.05 0.58
N LEU A 48 6.67 1.20 1.01
CA LEU A 48 7.40 2.47 1.04
C LEU A 48 8.63 2.39 1.95
N ALA A 49 8.50 1.74 3.11
CA ALA A 49 9.63 1.48 4.00
C ALA A 49 10.70 0.63 3.31
N THR A 50 10.30 -0.43 2.62
CA THR A 50 11.22 -1.30 1.88
C THR A 50 11.95 -0.55 0.77
N VAL A 51 11.24 0.26 -0.03
CA VAL A 51 11.83 1.12 -1.07
C VAL A 51 12.84 2.09 -0.46
N TYR A 52 12.49 2.72 0.65
CA TYR A 52 13.35 3.65 1.36
C TYR A 52 14.64 2.97 1.86
N PHE A 53 14.55 1.84 2.54
CA PHE A 53 15.72 1.10 3.01
C PHE A 53 16.57 0.55 1.86
N ALA A 54 15.92 0.05 0.80
CA ALA A 54 16.62 -0.46 -0.37
C ALA A 54 17.38 0.65 -1.11
N SER A 55 16.77 1.82 -1.31
CA SER A 55 17.43 2.96 -1.95
C SER A 55 18.64 3.43 -1.16
N LEU A 56 18.56 3.37 0.16
CA LEU A 56 19.63 3.76 1.05
C LEU A 56 20.79 2.77 1.02
N ALA A 57 20.47 1.48 1.11
CA ALA A 57 21.48 0.42 0.98
C ALA A 57 22.18 0.49 -0.39
N PHE A 58 21.42 0.70 -1.46
CA PHE A 58 21.93 0.86 -2.80
C PHE A 58 22.86 2.05 -2.91
N PHE A 59 22.45 3.21 -2.39
CA PHE A 59 23.29 4.41 -2.38
C PHE A 59 24.63 4.18 -1.65
N VAL A 60 24.60 3.58 -0.48
CA VAL A 60 25.82 3.31 0.31
C VAL A 60 26.79 2.36 -0.42
N LEU A 61 26.23 1.36 -1.12
CA LEU A 61 27.01 0.34 -1.83
C LEU A 61 27.57 0.83 -3.17
N GLU A 62 26.76 1.59 -3.93
CA GLU A 62 27.05 1.93 -5.32
C GLU A 62 27.66 3.33 -5.52
N HIS A 63 27.36 4.29 -4.65
CA HIS A 63 27.78 5.69 -4.82
C HIS A 63 29.29 5.88 -5.06
N LYS A 64 30.13 5.01 -4.52
CA LYS A 64 31.60 5.11 -4.67
C LYS A 64 32.15 4.40 -5.90
N VAL A 65 31.41 3.48 -6.48
CA VAL A 65 31.87 2.59 -7.56
C VAL A 65 31.07 2.75 -8.84
N ASN A 66 29.89 3.33 -8.76
CA ASN A 66 28.97 3.51 -9.89
C ASN A 66 28.87 5.00 -10.26
N PRO A 67 29.36 5.41 -11.43
CA PRO A 67 29.29 6.81 -11.86
C PRO A 67 27.88 7.31 -12.16
N LEU A 68 26.89 6.41 -12.26
CA LEU A 68 25.48 6.73 -12.49
C LEU A 68 24.73 7.06 -11.19
N VAL A 69 25.34 6.83 -10.04
CA VAL A 69 24.76 7.10 -8.71
C VAL A 69 25.51 8.26 -8.08
N THR A 70 25.17 9.47 -8.50
CA THR A 70 25.81 10.70 -8.00
C THR A 70 25.15 11.18 -6.71
N ASP A 71 23.84 11.17 -6.68
CA ASP A 71 23.02 11.67 -5.58
C ASP A 71 22.11 10.58 -5.01
N TYR A 72 21.59 10.83 -3.81
CA TYR A 72 20.58 9.95 -3.21
C TYR A 72 19.29 9.86 -4.06
N GLY A 73 18.97 10.91 -4.81
CA GLY A 73 17.87 10.94 -5.77
C GLY A 73 17.96 9.87 -6.83
N ASP A 74 19.17 9.59 -7.33
CA ASP A 74 19.44 8.54 -8.32
C ASP A 74 19.14 7.15 -7.74
N ALA A 75 19.55 6.91 -6.50
CA ALA A 75 19.27 5.66 -5.80
C ALA A 75 17.78 5.47 -5.49
N LEU A 76 17.08 6.56 -5.15
CA LEU A 76 15.63 6.53 -4.93
C LEU A 76 14.89 6.27 -6.24
N TRP A 77 15.31 6.93 -7.32
CA TRP A 77 14.76 6.69 -8.67
C TRP A 77 14.95 5.23 -9.08
N TRP A 78 16.15 4.68 -8.90
CA TRP A 78 16.44 3.28 -9.15
C TRP A 78 15.48 2.36 -8.37
N ALA A 79 15.29 2.60 -7.07
CA ALA A 79 14.43 1.77 -6.24
C ALA A 79 12.95 1.82 -6.65
N PHE A 80 12.45 3.00 -7.05
CA PHE A 80 11.09 3.13 -7.59
C PHE A 80 10.91 2.38 -8.91
N MET A 81 11.87 2.48 -9.81
CA MET A 81 11.81 1.80 -11.10
C MET A 81 11.90 0.28 -10.96
N ASP A 82 12.72 -0.21 -10.02
CA ASP A 82 12.83 -1.65 -9.76
C ASP A 82 11.58 -2.21 -9.07
N VAL A 83 11.03 -1.52 -8.08
CA VAL A 83 9.81 -1.99 -7.39
C VAL A 83 8.57 -1.96 -8.29
N THR A 84 8.52 -1.03 -9.23
CA THR A 84 7.46 -0.98 -10.25
C THR A 84 7.69 -1.94 -11.42
N THR A 85 8.81 -2.67 -11.41
CA THR A 85 9.22 -3.63 -12.46
C THR A 85 9.42 -3.02 -13.85
N VAL A 86 9.50 -1.68 -13.94
CA VAL A 86 9.77 -0.97 -15.19
C VAL A 86 11.24 -1.11 -15.58
N GLY A 87 12.12 -1.23 -14.57
CA GLY A 87 13.56 -1.21 -14.73
C GLY A 87 14.12 0.20 -14.90
N SER A 88 15.27 0.45 -14.30
CA SER A 88 15.98 1.72 -14.40
C SER A 88 17.15 1.65 -15.38
N ASN A 89 17.59 2.81 -15.85
CA ASN A 89 18.85 2.93 -16.60
C ASN A 89 20.08 2.85 -15.69
N ILE A 90 19.91 2.83 -14.38
CA ILE A 90 20.96 2.68 -13.38
C ILE A 90 21.13 1.19 -13.08
N ILE A 91 22.22 0.63 -13.57
CA ILE A 91 22.53 -0.79 -13.39
C ILE A 91 23.50 -0.95 -12.24
N ALA A 92 23.20 -1.84 -11.30
CA ALA A 92 24.11 -2.16 -10.20
C ALA A 92 25.43 -2.75 -10.71
N VAL A 93 26.54 -2.17 -10.27
CA VAL A 93 27.90 -2.65 -10.59
C VAL A 93 28.33 -3.72 -9.58
N THR A 94 27.97 -3.55 -8.32
CA THR A 94 28.31 -4.49 -7.25
C THR A 94 27.42 -5.72 -7.27
N VAL A 95 27.95 -6.86 -6.82
CA VAL A 95 27.19 -8.11 -6.69
C VAL A 95 26.03 -7.94 -5.70
N THR A 96 26.29 -7.27 -4.59
CA THR A 96 25.27 -7.00 -3.56
C THR A 96 24.17 -6.09 -4.09
N GLY A 97 24.51 -5.08 -4.88
CA GLY A 97 23.53 -4.22 -5.55
C GLY A 97 22.63 -4.99 -6.53
N ARG A 98 23.21 -5.93 -7.29
CA ARG A 98 22.44 -6.80 -8.20
C ARG A 98 21.47 -7.71 -7.46
N VAL A 99 21.89 -8.31 -6.36
CA VAL A 99 21.00 -9.13 -5.50
C VAL A 99 19.88 -8.27 -4.94
N LEU A 100 20.19 -7.05 -4.52
CA LEU A 100 19.20 -6.10 -4.01
C LEU A 100 18.17 -5.72 -5.08
N SER A 101 18.57 -5.51 -6.34
CA SER A 101 17.67 -5.28 -7.48
C SER A 101 16.69 -6.44 -7.67
N VAL A 102 17.20 -7.67 -7.68
CA VAL A 102 16.36 -8.86 -7.87
C VAL A 102 15.34 -9.01 -6.73
N LEU A 103 15.77 -8.80 -5.49
CA LEU A 103 14.88 -8.86 -4.32
C LEU A 103 13.80 -7.77 -4.39
N LEU A 104 14.17 -6.56 -4.75
CA LEU A 104 13.24 -5.43 -4.84
C LEU A 104 12.21 -5.64 -5.97
N ALA A 105 12.65 -6.12 -7.13
CA ALA A 105 11.78 -6.46 -8.24
C ALA A 105 10.81 -7.61 -7.89
N ALA A 106 11.29 -8.65 -7.18
CA ALA A 106 10.45 -9.75 -6.72
C ALA A 106 9.36 -9.27 -5.74
N LEU A 107 9.71 -8.38 -4.82
CA LEU A 107 8.75 -7.75 -3.91
C LEU A 107 7.72 -6.90 -4.66
N GLY A 108 8.15 -6.17 -5.68
CA GLY A 108 7.27 -5.40 -6.57
C GLY A 108 6.27 -6.28 -7.33
N MET A 109 6.73 -7.41 -7.87
CA MET A 109 5.84 -8.36 -8.54
C MET A 109 4.78 -8.97 -7.62
N MET A 110 5.10 -9.22 -6.36
CA MET A 110 4.13 -9.72 -5.37
C MET A 110 3.06 -8.68 -5.03
N MET A 111 3.35 -7.40 -5.23
CA MET A 111 2.42 -6.32 -4.93
C MET A 111 1.18 -6.35 -5.80
N PHE A 112 1.32 -6.64 -7.08
CA PHE A 112 0.23 -6.57 -8.06
C PHE A 112 -0.96 -7.50 -7.74
N PRO A 113 -0.74 -8.80 -7.45
CA PRO A 113 -1.82 -9.71 -7.07
C PRO A 113 -2.52 -9.27 -5.77
N ILE A 114 -1.77 -8.82 -4.78
CA ILE A 114 -2.31 -8.40 -3.49
C ILE A 114 -3.21 -7.16 -3.66
N PHE A 115 -2.76 -6.18 -4.45
CA PHE A 115 -3.54 -5.00 -4.78
C PHE A 115 -4.83 -5.36 -5.51
N THR A 116 -4.76 -6.25 -6.50
CA THR A 116 -5.93 -6.70 -7.28
C THR A 116 -6.96 -7.41 -6.41
N VAL A 117 -6.55 -8.33 -5.55
CA VAL A 117 -7.43 -9.01 -4.60
C VAL A 117 -8.07 -8.03 -3.63
N TYR A 118 -7.32 -7.04 -3.15
CA TYR A 118 -7.83 -6.03 -2.25
C TYR A 118 -8.91 -5.16 -2.90
N ILE A 119 -8.67 -4.64 -4.11
CA ILE A 119 -9.64 -3.84 -4.87
C ILE A 119 -10.91 -4.67 -5.18
N THR A 120 -10.74 -5.92 -5.58
CA THR A 120 -11.86 -6.82 -5.85
C THR A 120 -12.72 -7.03 -4.60
N ASN A 121 -12.11 -7.23 -3.44
CA ASN A 121 -12.82 -7.37 -2.17
C ASN A 121 -13.59 -6.08 -1.79
N LEU A 122 -13.00 -4.91 -2.01
CA LEU A 122 -13.68 -3.63 -1.77
C LEU A 122 -14.92 -3.46 -2.65
N ILE A 123 -14.79 -3.77 -3.93
CA ILE A 123 -15.90 -3.69 -4.89
C ILE A 123 -17.02 -4.68 -4.51
N GLN A 124 -16.66 -5.92 -4.15
CA GLN A 124 -17.64 -6.92 -3.73
C GLN A 124 -18.35 -6.52 -2.45
N GLN A 125 -17.65 -5.95 -1.47
CA GLN A 125 -18.25 -5.48 -0.23
C GLN A 125 -19.21 -4.30 -0.47
N SER A 126 -18.86 -3.37 -1.35
CA SER A 126 -19.72 -2.27 -1.77
C SER A 126 -20.99 -2.79 -2.47
N ASN A 127 -20.86 -3.76 -3.36
CA ASN A 127 -21.98 -4.35 -4.08
C ASN A 127 -22.90 -5.17 -3.17
N LYS A 128 -22.36 -5.86 -2.15
CA LYS A 128 -23.18 -6.57 -1.15
C LYS A 128 -24.06 -5.59 -0.35
N ARG A 129 -23.51 -4.46 0.07
CA ARG A 129 -24.29 -3.42 0.79
C ARG A 129 -25.41 -2.87 -0.07
N LYS A 130 -25.16 -2.60 -1.35
CA LYS A 130 -26.19 -2.13 -2.28
C LYS A 130 -27.29 -3.16 -2.47
N LYS A 131 -26.94 -4.44 -2.64
CA LYS A 131 -27.94 -5.52 -2.77
C LYS A 131 -28.82 -5.67 -1.53
N GLN A 132 -28.26 -5.53 -0.34
CA GLN A 132 -29.02 -5.57 0.91
C GLN A 132 -30.00 -4.40 0.98
N TYR A 133 -29.57 -3.20 0.64
CA TYR A 133 -30.41 -2.01 0.62
C TYR A 133 -31.61 -2.15 -0.33
N TYR A 134 -31.39 -2.66 -1.55
CA TYR A 134 -32.47 -2.90 -2.51
C TYR A 134 -33.42 -4.03 -2.07
N ALA A 135 -32.90 -5.06 -1.44
CA ALA A 135 -33.74 -6.15 -0.92
C ALA A 135 -34.63 -5.68 0.24
N GLU A 136 -34.12 -4.85 1.13
CA GLU A 136 -34.91 -4.23 2.22
C GLU A 136 -35.99 -3.30 1.67
N GLU A 137 -35.68 -2.52 0.63
CA GLU A 137 -36.65 -1.63 -0.04
C GLU A 137 -37.76 -2.40 -0.77
N GLU A 138 -37.43 -3.55 -1.39
CA GLU A 138 -38.42 -4.44 -2.04
C GLU A 138 -39.32 -5.10 -1.01
N GLU A 139 -38.79 -5.60 0.11
CA GLU A 139 -39.58 -6.17 1.21
C GLU A 139 -40.53 -5.13 1.84
N GLU A 140 -40.07 -3.90 1.99
CA GLU A 140 -40.91 -2.82 2.54
C GLU A 140 -42.05 -2.45 1.60
N LYS A 141 -41.81 -2.41 0.30
CA LYS A 141 -42.83 -2.20 -0.73
C LYS A 141 -43.85 -3.35 -0.78
N GLU A 142 -43.42 -4.60 -0.68
CA GLU A 142 -44.30 -5.77 -0.67
C GLU A 142 -45.19 -5.79 0.58
N LYS A 143 -44.66 -5.43 1.75
CA LYS A 143 -45.44 -5.28 3.00
C LYS A 143 -46.46 -4.14 2.91
N ALA A 144 -46.10 -3.02 2.28
CA ALA A 144 -47.01 -1.90 2.08
C ALA A 144 -48.19 -2.27 1.15
N VAL A 145 -47.89 -2.94 0.03
CA VAL A 145 -48.93 -3.44 -0.90
C VAL A 145 -49.83 -4.50 -0.27
N GLY A 146 -49.27 -5.41 0.55
CA GLY A 146 -50.01 -6.44 1.27
C GLY A 146 -50.95 -5.89 2.34
N GLN A 147 -50.70 -4.69 2.86
CA GLN A 147 -51.60 -4.03 3.83
C GLN A 147 -52.77 -3.26 3.20
N GLU A 148 -52.65 -2.82 1.94
CA GLU A 148 -53.73 -2.09 1.24
C GLU A 148 -54.82 -3.02 0.71
N THR A 149 -54.48 -4.27 0.37
CA THR A 149 -55.45 -5.22 -0.23
C THR A 149 -56.61 -5.66 0.71
N PRO A 150 -56.43 -5.86 2.04
CA PRO A 150 -57.57 -6.27 2.90
C PRO A 150 -58.54 -5.14 3.25
N ALA A 151 -58.12 -3.86 3.13
CA ALA A 151 -58.99 -2.74 3.46
C ALA A 151 -60.03 -2.41 2.38
N GLN A 152 -59.69 -2.61 1.12
CA GLN A 152 -60.59 -2.35 0.00
C GLN A 152 -61.65 -3.44 -0.18
N SER A 153 -61.32 -4.70 0.04
CA SER A 153 -62.28 -5.81 -0.08
C SER A 153 -63.39 -5.82 0.99
N VAL A 154 -63.16 -5.20 2.14
CA VAL A 154 -64.13 -5.05 3.22
C VAL A 154 -65.14 -3.90 2.93
N GLN A 155 -64.74 -2.91 2.15
CA GLN A 155 -65.57 -1.74 1.79
C GLN A 155 -66.53 -2.07 0.69
N GLU A 156 -66.20 -2.94 -0.29
CA GLU A 156 -67.08 -3.37 -1.37
C GLU A 156 -68.12 -4.39 -0.91
N ALA A 157 -67.93 -5.14 0.16
CA ALA A 157 -68.91 -6.12 0.70
C ALA A 157 -69.96 -5.47 1.57
N LYS A 158 -69.98 -4.14 1.77
CA LYS A 158 -70.99 -3.41 2.57
C LYS A 158 -71.96 -2.52 1.78
N THR A 159 -71.90 -2.55 0.45
CA THR A 159 -72.78 -1.85 -0.44
C THR A 159 -73.69 -2.86 -1.14
#